data_c31c202dfbd75ee54cdda67821d2b965
#
_entry.id   c31c202dfbd75ee54cdda67821d2b965
#
_cell.length_a   1.000
_cell.length_b   1.000
_cell.length_c   1.000
_cell.angle_alpha   90.00
_cell.angle_beta   90.00
_cell.angle_gamma   90.00
#
_symmetry.space_group_name_H-M   'P 1'
#
loop_
_entity.id
_entity.type
_entity.pdbx_description
1 polymer ?
#
loop_
_entity_poly.entity_id
_entity_poly.type
_entity_poly.pdbx_seq_one_letter_code
_entity_poly.pdbx_strand_id
1 'polypeptide(L)'
;MMNRSLRICYFICIVLLLTSCSTTKFVPDGEYLLDKVEIVSDNRDYKSADLKSYLRQQPNFKVFGLMKWQLFVYDWSGKNEKKWINKQLRRIGEPPVVLDTMLVEQSAMELERFYINKGYVHADVSTTIDTA
;
A
#
# COMPACT_ATOMS: atom_id res chain seq x y z
N MET A 1 -40.79 -1.46 21.21
CA MET A 1 -40.17 -2.52 20.35
C MET A 1 -39.78 -1.88 19.04
N MET A 2 -38.48 -1.79 18.76
CA MET A 2 -37.97 -1.17 17.52
C MET A 2 -38.22 -2.14 16.35
N ASN A 3 -38.87 -1.67 15.31
CA ASN A 3 -39.32 -2.47 14.17
C ASN A 3 -38.10 -3.12 13.47
N ARG A 4 -38.21 -4.36 13.01
CA ARG A 4 -37.11 -5.13 12.39
C ARG A 4 -36.47 -4.36 11.24
N SER A 5 -37.29 -3.70 10.42
CA SER A 5 -36.86 -2.85 9.31
C SER A 5 -36.06 -1.63 9.79
N LEU A 6 -36.40 -1.04 10.94
CA LEU A 6 -35.71 0.11 11.49
C LEU A 6 -34.29 -0.28 12.01
N ARG A 7 -34.15 -1.49 12.58
CA ARG A 7 -32.84 -2.03 12.99
C ARG A 7 -31.92 -2.28 11.79
N ILE A 8 -32.46 -2.82 10.71
CA ILE A 8 -31.71 -3.07 9.48
C ILE A 8 -31.25 -1.74 8.86
N CYS A 9 -32.15 -0.75 8.78
CA CYS A 9 -31.84 0.57 8.26
C CYS A 9 -30.75 1.28 9.10
N TYR A 10 -30.83 1.18 10.44
CA TYR A 10 -29.83 1.72 11.35
C TYR A 10 -28.47 1.04 11.19
N PHE A 11 -28.46 -0.27 11.01
CA PHE A 11 -27.23 -1.04 10.77
C PHE A 11 -26.59 -0.66 9.43
N ILE A 12 -27.39 -0.50 8.37
CA ILE A 12 -26.92 -0.06 7.06
C ILE A 12 -26.35 1.37 7.14
N CYS A 13 -27.00 2.29 7.83
CA CYS A 13 -26.49 3.65 8.04
C CYS A 13 -25.14 3.65 8.77
N ILE A 14 -24.99 2.85 9.82
CA ILE A 14 -23.71 2.73 10.56
C ILE A 14 -22.62 2.18 9.62
N VAL A 15 -22.89 1.15 8.85
CA VAL A 15 -21.92 0.57 7.90
C VAL A 15 -21.53 1.60 6.84
N LEU A 16 -22.45 2.38 6.30
CA LEU A 16 -22.17 3.44 5.33
C LEU A 16 -21.34 4.59 5.93
N LEU A 17 -21.52 4.93 7.20
CA LEU A 17 -20.72 5.95 7.88
C LEU A 17 -19.28 5.48 8.13
N LEU A 18 -19.03 4.19 8.25
CA LEU A 18 -17.69 3.62 8.45
C LEU A 18 -16.85 3.56 7.17
N THR A 19 -17.46 3.67 5.98
CA THR A 19 -16.75 3.59 4.69
C THR A 19 -16.14 4.93 4.24
N SER A 20 -16.40 6.04 4.96
CA SER A 20 -15.94 7.39 4.59
C SER A 20 -14.56 7.78 5.14
N CYS A 21 -13.73 6.83 5.56
CA CYS A 21 -12.38 7.15 6.02
C CYS A 21 -11.39 7.19 4.85
N SER A 22 -10.86 8.37 4.54
CA SER A 22 -9.72 8.56 3.63
C SER A 22 -8.43 8.08 4.31
N THR A 23 -7.71 7.14 3.66
CA THR A 23 -6.40 6.62 4.13
C THR A 23 -5.23 7.51 3.73
N THR A 24 -5.50 8.72 3.25
CA THR A 24 -4.48 9.68 2.76
C THR A 24 -4.15 10.80 3.74
N LYS A 25 -4.66 10.74 4.98
CA LYS A 25 -4.54 11.81 6.00
C LYS A 25 -3.10 12.23 6.32
N PHE A 26 -2.16 11.34 6.20
CA PHE A 26 -0.74 11.56 6.49
C PHE A 26 0.15 11.52 5.23
N VAL A 27 -0.44 11.46 4.05
CA VAL A 27 0.28 11.64 2.79
C VAL A 27 0.43 13.14 2.57
N PRO A 28 1.64 13.65 2.31
CA PRO A 28 1.85 15.07 2.02
C PRO A 28 1.06 15.53 0.79
N ASP A 29 0.68 16.81 0.78
CA ASP A 29 -0.04 17.38 -0.34
C ASP A 29 0.81 17.32 -1.62
N GLY A 30 0.26 16.77 -2.68
CA GLY A 30 0.94 16.60 -3.98
C GLY A 30 1.74 15.29 -4.11
N GLU A 31 1.77 14.45 -3.09
CA GLU A 31 2.37 13.13 -3.15
C GLU A 31 1.31 12.03 -3.26
N TYR A 32 1.71 10.88 -3.77
CA TYR A 32 0.82 9.74 -4.00
C TYR A 32 1.15 8.60 -3.05
N LEU A 33 0.11 7.96 -2.50
CA LEU A 33 0.24 6.74 -1.71
C LEU A 33 0.57 5.57 -2.65
N LEU A 34 1.63 4.82 -2.34
CA LEU A 34 1.93 3.60 -3.07
C LEU A 34 0.89 2.52 -2.74
N ASP A 35 -0.04 2.27 -3.65
CA ASP A 35 -1.11 1.30 -3.42
C ASP A 35 -0.69 -0.13 -3.77
N LYS A 36 -0.07 -0.33 -4.93
CA LYS A 36 0.30 -1.64 -5.45
C LYS A 36 1.59 -1.54 -6.26
N VAL A 37 2.42 -2.56 -6.16
CA VAL A 37 3.53 -2.80 -7.09
C VAL A 37 3.29 -4.14 -7.76
N GLU A 38 3.33 -4.15 -9.08
CA GLU A 38 3.19 -5.35 -9.89
C GLU A 38 4.42 -5.52 -10.78
N ILE A 39 4.95 -6.73 -10.81
CA ILE A 39 6.05 -7.10 -11.71
C ILE A 39 5.45 -8.00 -12.78
N VAL A 40 5.49 -7.54 -14.02
CA VAL A 40 5.12 -8.32 -15.19
C VAL A 40 6.42 -8.76 -15.88
N SER A 41 6.59 -10.05 -16.08
CA SER A 41 7.78 -10.60 -16.73
C SER A 41 7.35 -11.57 -17.81
N ASP A 42 7.95 -11.43 -18.99
CA ASP A 42 7.80 -12.38 -20.10
C ASP A 42 8.60 -13.66 -19.86
N ASN A 43 9.57 -13.61 -18.94
CA ASN A 43 10.38 -14.73 -18.54
C ASN A 43 9.62 -15.63 -17.57
N ARG A 44 9.49 -16.91 -17.89
CA ARG A 44 8.79 -17.92 -17.07
C ARG A 44 9.68 -18.61 -16.04
N ASP A 45 10.99 -18.40 -16.09
CA ASP A 45 11.96 -19.05 -15.20
C ASP A 45 11.91 -18.48 -13.78
N TYR A 46 11.46 -17.22 -13.64
CA TYR A 46 11.36 -16.53 -12.36
C TYR A 46 9.93 -16.05 -12.10
N LYS A 47 9.43 -16.40 -10.92
CA LYS A 47 8.11 -15.92 -10.49
C LYS A 47 8.18 -14.48 -9.99
N SER A 48 7.15 -13.70 -10.25
CA SER A 48 7.04 -12.32 -9.73
C SER A 48 7.23 -12.22 -8.21
N ALA A 49 6.90 -13.29 -7.46
CA ALA A 49 7.09 -13.33 -6.01
C ALA A 49 8.58 -13.33 -5.63
N ASP A 50 9.42 -14.03 -6.38
CA ASP A 50 10.86 -14.12 -6.13
C ASP A 50 11.56 -12.80 -6.46
N LEU A 51 11.04 -12.09 -7.46
CA LEU A 51 11.55 -10.81 -7.93
C LEU A 51 11.20 -9.64 -6.96
N LYS A 52 10.17 -9.79 -6.13
CA LYS A 52 9.78 -8.76 -5.16
C LYS A 52 10.87 -8.37 -4.16
N SER A 53 11.82 -9.29 -3.89
CA SER A 53 12.94 -9.01 -3.00
C SER A 53 13.91 -7.94 -3.53
N TYR A 54 13.87 -7.67 -4.84
CA TYR A 54 14.70 -6.65 -5.50
C TYR A 54 14.02 -5.28 -5.55
N LEU A 55 12.76 -5.19 -5.10
CA LEU A 55 12.05 -3.91 -4.99
C LEU A 55 12.55 -3.12 -3.79
N ARG A 56 12.96 -1.88 -4.02
CA ARG A 56 13.40 -0.94 -2.98
C ARG A 56 12.24 -0.34 -2.18
N GLN A 57 11.06 -0.35 -2.76
CA GLN A 57 9.85 0.14 -2.13
C GLN A 57 8.72 -0.87 -2.30
N GLN A 58 8.02 -1.13 -1.21
CA GLN A 58 6.87 -2.02 -1.19
C GLN A 58 5.65 -1.28 -0.61
N PRO A 59 4.44 -1.54 -1.13
CA PRO A 59 3.23 -0.92 -0.62
C PRO A 59 2.90 -1.42 0.78
N ASN A 60 2.10 -0.65 1.51
CA ASN A 60 1.57 -1.05 2.81
C ASN A 60 0.89 -2.42 2.76
N PHE A 61 1.06 -3.21 3.80
CA PHE A 61 0.51 -4.55 3.89
C PHE A 61 -1.02 -4.54 3.78
N LYS A 62 -1.56 -5.40 2.91
CA LYS A 62 -3.01 -5.62 2.73
C LYS A 62 -3.41 -6.96 3.31
N VAL A 63 -4.32 -6.95 4.31
CA VAL A 63 -4.93 -8.18 4.84
C VAL A 63 -5.94 -8.70 3.83
N PHE A 64 -5.81 -9.98 3.45
CA PHE A 64 -6.61 -10.63 2.39
C PHE A 64 -6.60 -9.87 1.04
N GLY A 65 -5.58 -9.04 0.77
CA GLY A 65 -5.48 -8.26 -0.46
C GLY A 65 -6.45 -7.09 -0.60
N LEU A 66 -7.34 -6.87 0.38
CA LEU A 66 -8.43 -5.90 0.30
C LEU A 66 -8.25 -4.70 1.24
N MET A 67 -7.81 -4.94 2.47
CA MET A 67 -7.81 -3.90 3.51
C MET A 67 -6.41 -3.64 4.05
N LYS A 68 -5.97 -2.38 4.02
CA LYS A 68 -4.74 -1.90 4.65
C LYS A 68 -4.99 -1.62 6.14
N TRP A 69 -5.23 -2.68 6.93
CA TRP A 69 -5.58 -2.57 8.34
C TRP A 69 -4.59 -1.73 9.16
N GLN A 70 -3.29 -1.97 8.97
CA GLN A 70 -2.25 -1.28 9.73
C GLN A 70 -2.17 0.21 9.38
N LEU A 71 -2.37 0.56 8.10
CA LEU A 71 -2.49 1.95 7.67
C LEU A 71 -3.74 2.61 8.27
N PHE A 72 -4.86 1.89 8.32
CA PHE A 72 -6.10 2.38 8.93
C PHE A 72 -5.93 2.68 10.42
N VAL A 73 -5.26 1.79 11.17
CA VAL A 73 -4.94 2.01 12.60
C VAL A 73 -4.01 3.22 12.77
N TYR A 74 -3.06 3.41 11.87
CA TYR A 74 -2.19 4.58 11.87
C TYR A 74 -2.97 5.88 11.61
N ASP A 75 -3.87 5.88 10.63
CA ASP A 75 -4.72 7.03 10.29
C ASP A 75 -5.69 7.41 11.43
N TRP A 76 -6.09 6.44 12.23
CA TRP A 76 -6.92 6.69 13.42
C TRP A 76 -6.15 7.43 14.51
N SER A 77 -4.84 7.44 14.46
CA SER A 77 -4.04 8.29 15.34
C SER A 77 -4.31 9.76 15.03
N GLY A 78 -4.44 10.58 16.08
CA GLY A 78 -4.58 12.04 15.91
C GLY A 78 -3.26 12.67 15.46
N LYS A 79 -3.32 13.89 14.90
CA LYS A 79 -2.13 14.69 14.53
C LYS A 79 -1.20 15.02 15.71
N ASN A 80 -1.72 14.96 16.95
CA ASN A 80 -0.93 15.26 18.14
C ASN A 80 -0.15 14.03 18.64
N GLU A 81 1.15 13.99 18.32
CA GLU A 81 2.05 12.89 18.68
C GLU A 81 2.32 12.72 20.19
N LYS A 82 2.08 13.79 20.96
CA LYS A 82 2.33 13.78 22.41
C LYS A 82 1.29 12.99 23.21
N LYS A 83 0.11 12.72 22.65
CA LYS A 83 -0.92 11.93 23.31
C LYS A 83 -0.52 10.46 23.35
N TRP A 84 -0.56 9.83 24.52
CA TRP A 84 -0.23 8.43 24.75
C TRP A 84 -0.99 7.47 23.79
N ILE A 85 -2.30 7.69 23.60
CA ILE A 85 -3.12 6.88 22.70
C ILE A 85 -2.63 6.94 21.25
N ASN A 86 -2.31 8.15 20.75
CA ASN A 86 -1.82 8.34 19.40
C ASN A 86 -0.46 7.66 19.20
N LYS A 87 0.41 7.72 20.22
CA LYS A 87 1.72 7.04 20.21
C LYS A 87 1.55 5.52 20.13
N GLN A 88 0.58 4.94 20.84
CA GLN A 88 0.30 3.50 20.76
C GLN A 88 -0.30 3.11 19.41
N LEU A 89 -1.25 3.88 18.88
CA LEU A 89 -1.85 3.61 17.56
C LEU A 89 -0.80 3.67 16.44
N ARG A 90 0.12 4.63 16.48
CA ARG A 90 1.23 4.72 15.52
C ARG A 90 2.26 3.59 15.64
N ARG A 91 2.41 3.04 16.85
CA ARG A 91 3.30 1.89 17.08
C ARG A 91 2.72 0.57 16.52
N ILE A 92 1.40 0.43 16.55
CA ILE A 92 0.70 -0.76 16.04
C ILE A 92 0.44 -0.61 14.54
N GLY A 93 0.14 0.62 14.09
CA GLY A 93 -0.12 0.94 12.69
C GLY A 93 1.16 1.05 11.87
N GLU A 94 1.00 1.07 10.56
CA GLU A 94 2.06 1.27 9.59
C GLU A 94 1.90 2.64 8.94
N PRO A 95 2.96 3.48 8.87
CA PRO A 95 2.87 4.76 8.20
C PRO A 95 2.57 4.58 6.70
N PRO A 96 1.91 5.55 6.06
CA PRO A 96 1.65 5.49 4.63
C PRO A 96 2.97 5.46 3.85
N VAL A 97 3.09 4.53 2.93
CA VAL A 97 4.21 4.46 1.99
C VAL A 97 3.91 5.38 0.82
N VAL A 98 4.63 6.48 0.75
CA VAL A 98 4.53 7.46 -0.34
C VAL A 98 5.34 6.98 -1.53
N LEU A 99 4.81 7.13 -2.73
CA LEU A 99 5.50 6.77 -3.97
C LEU A 99 6.76 7.63 -4.15
N ASP A 100 7.92 6.98 -4.21
CA ASP A 100 9.20 7.60 -4.55
C ASP A 100 9.68 7.06 -5.90
N THR A 101 9.68 7.93 -6.91
CA THR A 101 10.06 7.58 -8.28
C THR A 101 11.52 7.16 -8.37
N MET A 102 12.40 7.73 -7.53
CA MET A 102 13.82 7.33 -7.50
C MET A 102 13.98 5.89 -7.02
N LEU A 103 13.21 5.47 -6.01
CA LEU A 103 13.22 4.08 -5.53
C LEU A 103 12.62 3.12 -6.56
N VAL A 104 11.65 3.58 -7.36
CA VAL A 104 11.11 2.80 -8.49
C VAL A 104 12.17 2.54 -9.54
N GLU A 105 12.91 3.58 -9.97
CA GLU A 105 14.01 3.46 -10.93
C GLU A 105 15.15 2.58 -10.41
N GLN A 106 15.52 2.72 -9.14
CA GLN A 106 16.52 1.84 -8.52
C GLN A 106 16.08 0.38 -8.52
N SER A 107 14.80 0.12 -8.28
CA SER A 107 14.24 -1.24 -8.34
C SER A 107 14.33 -1.83 -9.74
N ALA A 108 14.04 -1.03 -10.77
CA ALA A 108 14.18 -1.45 -12.16
C ALA A 108 15.64 -1.81 -12.51
N MET A 109 16.59 -0.95 -12.13
CA MET A 109 18.01 -1.22 -12.35
C MET A 109 18.49 -2.49 -11.62
N GLU A 110 17.98 -2.77 -10.43
CA GLU A 110 18.34 -3.98 -9.72
C GLU A 110 17.77 -5.25 -10.35
N LEU A 111 16.53 -5.18 -10.84
CA LEU A 111 15.92 -6.27 -11.59
C LEU A 111 16.66 -6.52 -12.89
N GLU A 112 17.03 -5.49 -13.63
CA GLU A 112 17.84 -5.61 -14.84
C GLU A 112 19.20 -6.29 -14.55
N ARG A 113 19.91 -5.82 -13.53
CA ARG A 113 21.17 -6.42 -13.09
C ARG A 113 21.01 -7.89 -12.68
N PHE A 114 19.91 -8.20 -11.98
CA PHE A 114 19.59 -9.58 -11.63
C PHE A 114 19.50 -10.45 -12.88
N TYR A 115 18.74 -10.03 -13.90
CA TYR A 115 18.59 -10.77 -15.13
C TYR A 115 19.90 -10.89 -15.92
N ILE A 116 20.67 -9.82 -16.03
CA ILE A 116 21.98 -9.83 -16.69
C ILE A 116 22.93 -10.85 -16.01
N ASN A 117 22.97 -10.86 -14.67
CA ASN A 117 23.77 -11.82 -13.89
C ASN A 117 23.29 -13.26 -14.04
N LYS A 118 22.05 -13.49 -14.45
CA LYS A 118 21.48 -14.80 -14.77
C LYS A 118 21.72 -15.23 -16.22
N GLY A 119 22.38 -14.38 -17.01
CA GLY A 119 22.75 -14.67 -18.42
C GLY A 119 21.82 -14.05 -19.46
N TYR A 120 20.81 -13.28 -19.03
CA TYR A 120 19.91 -12.55 -19.94
C TYR A 120 20.51 -11.20 -20.31
N VAL A 121 21.53 -11.21 -21.16
CA VAL A 121 22.35 -10.01 -21.50
C VAL A 121 21.58 -8.87 -22.18
N HIS A 122 20.39 -9.12 -22.68
CA HIS A 122 19.51 -8.16 -23.33
C HIS A 122 18.23 -7.90 -22.48
N ALA A 123 18.33 -8.13 -21.17
CA ALA A 123 17.21 -7.79 -20.30
C ALA A 123 16.98 -6.27 -20.29
N ASP A 124 15.74 -5.87 -20.44
CA ASP A 124 15.28 -4.50 -20.34
C ASP A 124 14.13 -4.45 -19.33
N VAL A 125 14.18 -3.51 -18.42
CA VAL A 125 13.16 -3.32 -17.38
C VAL A 125 12.63 -1.90 -17.44
N SER A 126 11.39 -1.76 -17.86
CA SER A 126 10.67 -0.48 -17.88
C SER A 126 9.72 -0.34 -16.69
N THR A 127 9.48 0.88 -16.29
CA THR A 127 8.56 1.21 -15.20
C THR A 127 7.38 2.04 -15.72
N THR A 128 6.19 1.74 -15.23
CA THR A 128 4.98 2.52 -15.51
C THR A 128 4.31 2.87 -14.18
N ILE A 129 3.89 4.13 -14.03
CA ILE A 129 3.20 4.61 -12.85
C ILE A 129 1.79 4.98 -13.27
N ASP A 130 0.80 4.27 -12.73
CA ASP A 130 -0.61 4.58 -12.90
C ASP A 130 -1.12 5.32 -11.67
N THR A 131 -1.75 6.47 -11.88
CA THR A 131 -2.41 7.26 -10.83
C THR A 131 -3.92 7.11 -10.97
N ALA A 132 -4.58 6.65 -9.91
CA ALA A 132 -6.03 6.52 -9.83
C ALA A 132 -6.66 7.75 -9.15
#